data_dde8f27889d61a9f353dc15318f7fbd7
#
_entry.id   dde8f27889d61a9f353dc15318f7fbd7
#
_cell.length_a   1.000
_cell.length_b   1.000
_cell.length_c   1.000
_cell.angle_alpha   90.00
_cell.angle_beta   90.00
_cell.angle_gamma   90.00
#
_symmetry.space_group_name_H-M   'P 1'
#
loop_
_entity.id
_entity.type
_entity.pdbx_description
1 polymer ?
#
loop_
_entity_poly.entity_id
_entity_poly.type
_entity_poly.pdbx_seq_one_letter_code
_entity_poly.pdbx_strand_id
1 'polypeptide(L)'
;MFESEDGGTIWRDAGLPTTDVFSVVYSHADGAAYAGCEPSALWVRRNGDWEELSALRELPSAPTWSFPPRPWTSHVRWIAPSPHAEEVVLAGIELGGLMRTSDGGATWEDHRPGAQRDVHSLAWHPTAPGRAYEAAGGGSAWSRDDGESWEGVDDGRDRHYTWALAVDPADPDCWFVSAAPGPFEAHGARSSAQAALYRWRGQGPWEELDLGLPRPLETMPYALAATGEGLVAALSDGRLFRSGDQGDSWRPLEADGLTKVVAMAA
;
A
#
# COMPACT_ATOMS: atom_id res chain seq x y z
N MET A 1 15.83 -9.37 -7.43
CA MET A 1 15.13 -9.56 -6.15
C MET A 1 15.87 -10.61 -5.32
N PHE A 2 15.86 -10.50 -3.98
CA PHE A 2 16.54 -11.45 -3.10
C PHE A 2 15.56 -12.01 -2.08
N GLU A 3 15.81 -13.23 -1.62
CA GLU A 3 15.02 -13.92 -0.59
C GLU A 3 15.92 -14.52 0.48
N SER A 4 15.40 -14.70 1.68
CA SER A 4 16.07 -15.33 2.82
C SER A 4 15.13 -16.33 3.49
N GLU A 5 15.66 -17.52 3.83
CA GLU A 5 14.94 -18.58 4.55
C GLU A 5 15.37 -18.67 6.03
N ASP A 6 16.33 -17.84 6.47
CA ASP A 6 16.94 -17.89 7.79
C ASP A 6 16.84 -16.57 8.59
N GLY A 7 15.75 -15.82 8.35
CA GLY A 7 15.49 -14.57 9.06
C GLY A 7 16.39 -13.42 8.64
N GLY A 8 16.85 -13.40 7.39
CA GLY A 8 17.65 -12.32 6.83
C GLY A 8 19.15 -12.45 7.03
N THR A 9 19.65 -13.61 7.50
CA THR A 9 21.07 -13.86 7.70
C THR A 9 21.80 -14.12 6.38
N ILE A 10 21.19 -14.93 5.51
CA ILE A 10 21.70 -15.22 4.15
C ILE A 10 20.64 -14.85 3.13
N TRP A 11 21.04 -14.11 2.10
CA TRP A 11 20.20 -13.69 1.00
C TRP A 11 20.65 -14.34 -0.30
N ARG A 12 19.72 -14.86 -1.06
CA ARG A 12 19.96 -15.50 -2.38
C ARG A 12 19.14 -14.79 -3.44
N ASP A 13 19.61 -14.83 -4.69
CA ASP A 13 18.81 -14.36 -5.81
C ASP A 13 17.57 -15.24 -5.95
N ALA A 14 16.40 -14.60 -5.93
CA ALA A 14 15.11 -15.27 -6.06
C ALA A 14 14.79 -15.72 -7.49
N GLY A 15 15.67 -15.45 -8.46
CA GLY A 15 15.52 -15.87 -9.86
C GLY A 15 14.43 -15.15 -10.66
N LEU A 16 13.96 -13.99 -10.19
CA LEU A 16 12.99 -13.18 -10.94
C LEU A 16 13.64 -12.69 -12.25
N PRO A 17 13.02 -12.90 -13.45
CA PRO A 17 13.64 -12.60 -14.74
C PRO A 17 13.61 -11.10 -15.12
N THR A 18 13.48 -10.22 -14.15
CA THR A 18 13.53 -8.75 -14.31
C THR A 18 14.18 -8.10 -13.09
N THR A 19 14.70 -6.87 -13.27
CA THR A 19 15.42 -6.13 -12.21
C THR A 19 14.65 -4.93 -11.67
N ASP A 20 13.70 -4.39 -12.43
CA ASP A 20 12.98 -3.17 -12.07
C ASP A 20 11.73 -3.49 -11.23
N VAL A 21 11.95 -3.91 -9.99
CA VAL A 21 10.91 -4.34 -9.04
C VAL A 21 10.48 -3.14 -8.18
N PHE A 22 9.18 -2.89 -8.16
CA PHE A 22 8.54 -1.81 -7.39
C PHE A 22 7.80 -2.30 -6.16
N SER A 23 7.20 -3.48 -6.25
CA SER A 23 6.44 -4.06 -5.15
C SER A 23 6.65 -5.55 -5.06
N VAL A 24 6.67 -6.06 -3.84
CA VAL A 24 6.70 -7.51 -3.55
C VAL A 24 5.77 -7.81 -2.41
N VAL A 25 5.09 -8.95 -2.49
CA VAL A 25 4.25 -9.46 -1.42
C VAL A 25 4.27 -10.97 -1.40
N TYR A 26 4.15 -11.55 -0.21
CA TYR A 26 3.92 -12.95 0.00
C TYR A 26 2.48 -13.17 0.43
N SER A 27 1.78 -14.05 -0.26
CA SER A 27 0.42 -14.45 0.08
C SER A 27 0.45 -15.62 1.05
N HIS A 28 -0.10 -15.43 2.23
CA HIS A 28 -0.23 -16.49 3.22
C HIS A 28 -1.39 -17.46 2.90
N ALA A 29 -2.31 -17.09 2.02
CA ALA A 29 -3.45 -17.92 1.66
C ALA A 29 -3.03 -19.11 0.77
N ASP A 30 -2.20 -18.86 -0.25
CA ASP A 30 -1.76 -19.86 -1.22
C ASP A 30 -0.23 -20.12 -1.22
N GLY A 31 0.53 -19.39 -0.39
CA GLY A 31 1.98 -19.53 -0.34
C GLY A 31 2.72 -18.93 -1.55
N ALA A 32 2.05 -18.11 -2.36
CA ALA A 32 2.63 -17.50 -3.54
C ALA A 32 3.42 -16.22 -3.19
N ALA A 33 4.50 -15.98 -3.91
CA ALA A 33 5.19 -14.70 -3.92
C ALA A 33 4.81 -13.93 -5.20
N TYR A 34 4.53 -12.65 -5.06
CA TYR A 34 4.22 -11.76 -6.18
C TYR A 34 5.26 -10.65 -6.29
N ALA A 35 5.56 -10.23 -7.52
CA ALA A 35 6.45 -9.11 -7.81
C ALA A 35 5.86 -8.20 -8.89
N GLY A 36 5.68 -6.94 -8.55
CA GLY A 36 5.24 -5.88 -9.46
C GLY A 36 6.43 -5.08 -9.97
N CYS A 37 6.45 -4.86 -11.27
CA CYS A 37 7.62 -4.35 -11.99
C CYS A 37 7.32 -3.10 -12.81
N GLU A 38 8.39 -2.47 -13.31
CA GLU A 38 8.38 -1.44 -14.35
C GLU A 38 9.13 -1.98 -15.60
N PRO A 39 8.57 -1.86 -16.83
CA PRO A 39 7.18 -1.49 -17.12
C PRO A 39 6.17 -2.39 -16.43
N SER A 40 4.91 -1.93 -16.29
CA SER A 40 3.87 -2.65 -15.55
C SER A 40 3.76 -4.12 -15.97
N ALA A 41 4.39 -4.97 -15.22
CA ALA A 41 4.31 -6.41 -15.29
C ALA A 41 4.09 -6.97 -13.88
N LEU A 42 3.30 -8.00 -13.76
CA LEU A 42 3.05 -8.71 -12.52
C LEU A 42 3.51 -10.14 -12.66
N TRP A 43 4.38 -10.55 -11.77
CA TRP A 43 4.93 -11.89 -11.70
C TRP A 43 4.42 -12.61 -10.47
N VAL A 44 4.19 -13.91 -10.60
CA VAL A 44 3.85 -14.78 -9.48
C VAL A 44 4.78 -15.99 -9.45
N ARG A 45 5.16 -16.41 -8.25
CA ARG A 45 5.88 -17.66 -8.03
C ARG A 45 5.04 -18.59 -7.15
N ARG A 46 4.55 -19.64 -7.77
CA ARG A 46 3.93 -20.80 -7.12
C ARG A 46 4.82 -22.01 -7.41
N ASN A 47 5.25 -22.78 -6.47
CA ASN A 47 6.03 -24.00 -6.70
C ASN A 47 7.42 -23.83 -7.34
N GLY A 48 8.08 -22.70 -7.16
CA GLY A 48 9.50 -22.53 -7.48
C GLY A 48 9.82 -21.60 -8.63
N ASP A 49 9.10 -21.66 -9.74
CA ASP A 49 9.35 -20.84 -10.94
C ASP A 49 8.48 -19.58 -10.97
N TRP A 50 9.04 -18.49 -11.54
CA TRP A 50 8.31 -17.26 -11.79
C TRP A 50 7.55 -17.32 -13.10
N GLU A 51 6.28 -16.95 -13.06
CA GLU A 51 5.38 -16.83 -14.20
C GLU A 51 4.85 -15.40 -14.29
N GLU A 52 4.84 -14.82 -15.49
CA GLU A 52 4.22 -13.52 -15.72
C GLU A 52 2.70 -13.68 -15.87
N LEU A 53 1.92 -12.91 -15.10
CA LEU A 53 0.48 -12.77 -15.27
C LEU A 53 0.18 -11.79 -16.42
N SER A 54 0.52 -12.19 -17.64
CA SER A 54 0.58 -11.33 -18.82
C SER A 54 -0.77 -10.73 -19.22
N ALA A 55 -1.88 -11.37 -18.85
CA ALA A 55 -3.24 -10.88 -19.09
C ALA A 55 -3.50 -9.49 -18.47
N LEU A 56 -2.76 -9.10 -17.42
CA LEU A 56 -2.82 -7.75 -16.85
C LEU A 56 -2.49 -6.68 -17.91
N ARG A 57 -1.50 -6.92 -18.76
CA ARG A 57 -1.09 -5.98 -19.81
C ARG A 57 -1.95 -6.01 -21.07
N GLU A 58 -2.90 -6.94 -21.14
CA GLU A 58 -3.87 -7.06 -22.23
C GLU A 58 -5.15 -6.25 -21.97
N LEU A 59 -5.26 -5.64 -20.79
CA LEU A 59 -6.40 -4.79 -20.45
C LEU A 59 -6.54 -3.61 -21.41
N PRO A 60 -7.77 -3.18 -21.73
CA PRO A 60 -8.04 -2.05 -22.62
C PRO A 60 -7.38 -0.74 -22.17
N SER A 61 -7.24 -0.52 -20.86
CA SER A 61 -6.59 0.66 -20.30
C SER A 61 -5.06 0.62 -20.34
N ALA A 62 -4.44 -0.56 -20.44
CA ALA A 62 -2.98 -0.73 -20.35
C ALA A 62 -2.17 0.20 -21.27
N PRO A 63 -2.57 0.47 -22.53
CA PRO A 63 -1.86 1.43 -23.39
C PRO A 63 -1.87 2.87 -22.88
N THR A 64 -2.73 3.21 -21.91
CA THR A 64 -2.86 4.56 -21.35
C THR A 64 -2.07 4.74 -20.05
N TRP A 65 -1.54 3.65 -19.49
CA TRP A 65 -0.79 3.72 -18.23
C TRP A 65 0.55 4.41 -18.46
N SER A 66 0.85 5.41 -17.63
CA SER A 66 2.09 6.16 -17.73
C SER A 66 2.41 6.82 -16.40
N PHE A 67 3.70 6.98 -16.11
CA PHE A 67 4.17 7.71 -14.95
C PHE A 67 5.09 8.86 -15.38
N PRO A 68 4.55 10.07 -15.61
CA PRO A 68 5.28 11.21 -16.16
C PRO A 68 6.54 11.64 -15.40
N PRO A 69 6.65 11.50 -14.04
CA PRO A 69 7.87 11.80 -13.31
C PRO A 69 9.08 10.93 -13.68
N ARG A 70 8.86 9.80 -14.33
CA ARG A 70 9.87 8.89 -14.88
C ARG A 70 9.68 8.80 -16.41
N PRO A 71 10.51 8.08 -17.17
CA PRO A 71 10.43 8.10 -18.65
C PRO A 71 9.16 7.48 -19.24
N TRP A 72 8.01 7.90 -18.76
CA TRP A 72 6.67 7.53 -19.25
C TRP A 72 6.29 6.06 -19.12
N THR A 73 7.10 5.29 -18.39
CA THR A 73 6.79 3.90 -18.07
C THR A 73 5.93 3.81 -16.83
N SER A 74 4.85 3.03 -16.90
CA SER A 74 4.04 2.70 -15.73
C SER A 74 4.65 1.55 -14.94
N HIS A 75 4.26 1.42 -13.68
CA HIS A 75 4.68 0.30 -12.83
C HIS A 75 3.55 -0.21 -11.94
N VAL A 76 3.65 -1.48 -11.55
CA VAL A 76 2.78 -2.07 -10.55
C VAL A 76 3.25 -1.60 -9.17
N ARG A 77 2.59 -0.58 -8.65
CA ARG A 77 2.95 0.10 -7.40
C ARG A 77 2.66 -0.74 -6.17
N TRP A 78 1.54 -1.45 -6.18
CA TRP A 78 1.10 -2.25 -5.04
C TRP A 78 0.40 -3.53 -5.49
N ILE A 79 0.55 -4.57 -4.70
CA ILE A 79 -0.11 -5.86 -4.92
C ILE A 79 -0.73 -6.27 -3.60
N ALA A 80 -2.01 -6.67 -3.62
CA ALA A 80 -2.70 -7.16 -2.45
C ALA A 80 -3.46 -8.46 -2.78
N PRO A 81 -2.85 -9.64 -2.57
CA PRO A 81 -3.55 -10.91 -2.62
C PRO A 81 -4.52 -10.99 -1.44
N SER A 82 -5.72 -11.48 -1.67
CA SER A 82 -6.73 -11.62 -0.62
C SER A 82 -6.33 -12.72 0.38
N PRO A 83 -6.41 -12.46 1.68
CA PRO A 83 -6.19 -13.50 2.70
C PRO A 83 -7.36 -14.48 2.83
N HIS A 84 -8.50 -14.20 2.16
CA HIS A 84 -9.75 -14.95 2.29
C HIS A 84 -10.13 -15.73 1.02
N ALA A 85 -9.54 -15.39 -0.13
CA ALA A 85 -9.83 -15.99 -1.43
C ALA A 85 -8.55 -16.05 -2.26
N GLU A 86 -7.95 -17.23 -2.38
CA GLU A 86 -6.63 -17.47 -2.99
C GLU A 86 -6.52 -16.95 -4.44
N GLU A 87 -7.64 -16.90 -5.16
CA GLU A 87 -7.69 -16.48 -6.56
C GLU A 87 -7.90 -14.97 -6.73
N VAL A 88 -8.21 -14.23 -5.63
CA VAL A 88 -8.48 -12.80 -5.69
C VAL A 88 -7.22 -12.01 -5.39
N VAL A 89 -6.81 -11.18 -6.36
CA VAL A 89 -5.66 -10.28 -6.21
C VAL A 89 -6.02 -8.89 -6.72
N LEU A 90 -5.65 -7.87 -5.96
CA LEU A 90 -5.69 -6.47 -6.39
C LEU A 90 -4.29 -6.04 -6.85
N ALA A 91 -4.23 -5.31 -7.95
CA ALA A 91 -3.01 -4.73 -8.48
C ALA A 91 -3.21 -3.22 -8.71
N GLY A 92 -2.46 -2.40 -7.99
CA GLY A 92 -2.43 -0.95 -8.14
C GLY A 92 -1.37 -0.53 -9.15
N ILE A 93 -1.80 0.14 -10.21
CA ILE A 93 -0.92 0.79 -11.18
C ILE A 93 -0.86 2.27 -10.85
N GLU A 94 0.30 2.79 -10.50
CA GLU A 94 0.45 4.22 -10.18
C GLU A 94 0.08 5.07 -11.40
N LEU A 95 -0.87 5.98 -11.24
CA LEU A 95 -1.54 6.76 -12.32
C LEU A 95 -2.25 5.91 -13.41
N GLY A 96 -2.41 4.60 -13.18
CA GLY A 96 -3.15 3.69 -14.08
C GLY A 96 -4.48 3.24 -13.51
N GLY A 97 -4.58 3.11 -12.19
CA GLY A 97 -5.76 2.68 -11.47
C GLY A 97 -5.60 1.33 -10.77
N LEU A 98 -6.70 0.85 -10.24
CA LEU A 98 -6.75 -0.38 -9.47
C LEU A 98 -7.41 -1.48 -10.29
N MET A 99 -6.68 -2.57 -10.53
CA MET A 99 -7.12 -3.74 -11.29
C MET A 99 -7.39 -4.90 -10.34
N ARG A 100 -8.27 -5.81 -10.75
CA ARG A 100 -8.65 -6.97 -9.95
C ARG A 100 -8.65 -8.25 -10.79
N THR A 101 -8.22 -9.34 -10.21
CA THR A 101 -8.49 -10.69 -10.72
C THR A 101 -9.27 -11.50 -9.69
N SER A 102 -10.06 -12.45 -10.15
CA SER A 102 -10.77 -13.45 -9.32
C SER A 102 -10.50 -14.90 -9.77
N ASP A 103 -9.47 -15.07 -10.59
CA ASP A 103 -9.08 -16.39 -11.16
C ASP A 103 -7.55 -16.59 -11.11
N GLY A 104 -6.89 -15.98 -10.11
CA GLY A 104 -5.45 -16.14 -9.90
C GLY A 104 -4.59 -15.45 -10.95
N GLY A 105 -5.15 -14.51 -11.73
CA GLY A 105 -4.46 -13.73 -12.74
C GLY A 105 -4.59 -14.25 -14.16
N ALA A 106 -5.44 -15.27 -14.39
CA ALA A 106 -5.74 -15.77 -15.74
C ALA A 106 -6.49 -14.71 -16.56
N THR A 107 -7.39 -13.96 -15.92
CA THR A 107 -8.05 -12.78 -16.48
C THR A 107 -8.03 -11.63 -15.48
N TRP A 108 -8.16 -10.40 -15.97
CA TRP A 108 -8.19 -9.21 -15.16
C TRP A 108 -9.38 -8.33 -15.51
N GLU A 109 -9.95 -7.74 -14.50
CA GLU A 109 -10.93 -6.66 -14.59
C GLU A 109 -10.20 -5.32 -14.56
N ASP A 110 -10.55 -4.44 -15.48
CA ASP A 110 -9.97 -3.11 -15.61
C ASP A 110 -10.30 -2.24 -14.40
N HIS A 111 -9.81 -1.00 -14.38
CA HIS A 111 -9.93 -0.07 -13.26
C HIS A 111 -11.29 -0.15 -12.57
N ARG A 112 -11.27 -0.46 -11.27
CA ARG A 112 -12.47 -0.76 -10.49
C ARG A 112 -13.33 0.48 -10.26
N PRO A 113 -14.68 0.35 -10.33
CA PRO A 113 -15.60 1.46 -10.06
C PRO A 113 -15.37 2.08 -8.68
N GLY A 114 -15.22 3.40 -8.61
CA GLY A 114 -15.04 4.15 -7.37
C GLY A 114 -13.64 4.13 -6.76
N ALA A 115 -12.73 3.28 -7.25
CA ALA A 115 -11.32 3.30 -6.85
C ALA A 115 -10.58 4.53 -7.40
N GLN A 116 -9.44 4.83 -6.81
CA GLN A 116 -8.58 5.93 -7.22
C GLN A 116 -7.64 5.51 -8.37
N ARG A 117 -7.18 6.48 -9.18
CA ARG A 117 -6.28 6.19 -10.29
C ARG A 117 -4.81 6.18 -9.91
N ASP A 118 -4.45 6.89 -8.88
CA ASP A 118 -3.07 7.06 -8.41
C ASP A 118 -2.84 6.22 -7.15
N VAL A 119 -2.81 4.91 -7.33
CA VAL A 119 -2.76 3.94 -6.22
C VAL A 119 -1.39 3.95 -5.55
N HIS A 120 -1.35 4.14 -4.24
CA HIS A 120 -0.12 4.11 -3.44
C HIS A 120 -0.03 2.90 -2.53
N SER A 121 -1.12 2.53 -1.85
CA SER A 121 -1.17 1.38 -0.95
C SER A 121 -2.55 0.73 -0.98
N LEU A 122 -2.57 -0.60 -0.85
CA LEU A 122 -3.77 -1.42 -0.74
C LEU A 122 -3.60 -2.37 0.44
N ALA A 123 -4.68 -2.65 1.15
CA ALA A 123 -4.73 -3.68 2.17
C ALA A 123 -6.07 -4.39 2.15
N TRP A 124 -6.06 -5.67 2.52
CA TRP A 124 -7.24 -6.41 2.93
C TRP A 124 -7.35 -6.41 4.45
N HIS A 125 -8.57 -6.52 4.94
CA HIS A 125 -8.73 -6.80 6.37
C HIS A 125 -8.34 -8.25 6.66
N PRO A 126 -7.52 -8.52 7.69
CA PRO A 126 -7.01 -9.87 7.93
C PRO A 126 -8.08 -10.88 8.35
N THR A 127 -9.19 -10.44 8.97
CA THR A 127 -10.22 -11.31 9.53
C THR A 127 -11.65 -11.01 9.07
N ALA A 128 -11.87 -9.96 8.26
CA ALA A 128 -13.20 -9.61 7.73
C ALA A 128 -13.20 -9.78 6.20
N PRO A 129 -13.77 -10.87 5.68
CA PRO A 129 -13.88 -11.09 4.24
C PRO A 129 -14.61 -9.94 3.54
N GLY A 130 -14.24 -9.67 2.29
CA GLY A 130 -14.83 -8.62 1.47
C GLY A 130 -14.31 -7.21 1.74
N ARG A 131 -13.56 -7.00 2.83
CA ARG A 131 -13.06 -5.67 3.23
C ARG A 131 -11.69 -5.39 2.65
N ALA A 132 -11.60 -4.35 1.82
CA ALA A 132 -10.34 -3.85 1.27
C ALA A 132 -10.27 -2.32 1.37
N TYR A 133 -9.05 -1.77 1.38
CA TYR A 133 -8.76 -0.37 1.65
C TYR A 133 -7.70 0.15 0.69
N GLU A 134 -7.81 1.43 0.32
CA GLU A 134 -6.93 2.10 -0.63
C GLU A 134 -6.49 3.46 -0.09
N ALA A 135 -5.19 3.72 -0.16
CA ALA A 135 -4.61 5.04 -0.07
C ALA A 135 -4.01 5.43 -1.42
N ALA A 136 -4.29 6.65 -1.87
CA ALA A 136 -3.97 7.09 -3.23
C ALA A 136 -3.69 8.59 -3.32
N GLY A 137 -3.15 9.05 -4.45
CA GLY A 137 -2.88 10.46 -4.70
C GLY A 137 -4.12 11.35 -4.72
N GLY A 138 -5.29 10.79 -5.04
CA GLY A 138 -6.57 11.49 -5.06
C GLY A 138 -7.39 11.37 -3.78
N GLY A 139 -6.91 10.64 -2.77
CA GLY A 139 -7.62 10.40 -1.52
C GLY A 139 -7.63 8.95 -1.08
N SER A 140 -8.65 8.55 -0.34
CA SER A 140 -8.79 7.20 0.18
C SER A 140 -10.13 6.59 -0.22
N ALA A 141 -10.14 5.28 -0.40
CA ALA A 141 -11.35 4.53 -0.69
C ALA A 141 -11.36 3.18 0.05
N TRP A 142 -12.52 2.58 0.17
CA TRP A 142 -12.67 1.25 0.72
C TRP A 142 -13.68 0.42 -0.08
N SER A 143 -13.55 -0.90 0.02
CA SER A 143 -14.47 -1.87 -0.58
C SER A 143 -15.08 -2.76 0.51
N ARG A 144 -16.31 -3.26 0.24
CA ARG A 144 -17.04 -4.20 1.09
C ARG A 144 -17.51 -5.43 0.32
N ASP A 145 -17.05 -5.58 -0.92
CA ASP A 145 -17.49 -6.59 -1.88
C ASP A 145 -16.32 -7.25 -2.61
N ASP A 146 -15.26 -7.61 -1.87
CA ASP A 146 -14.06 -8.25 -2.41
C ASP A 146 -13.34 -7.42 -3.49
N GLY A 147 -13.37 -6.09 -3.37
CA GLY A 147 -12.70 -5.19 -4.29
C GLY A 147 -13.42 -4.99 -5.63
N GLU A 148 -14.67 -5.44 -5.76
CA GLU A 148 -15.46 -5.25 -6.98
C GLU A 148 -15.85 -3.79 -7.19
N SER A 149 -16.24 -3.09 -6.11
CA SER A 149 -16.54 -1.67 -6.14
C SER A 149 -15.96 -0.96 -4.91
N TRP A 150 -15.77 0.35 -5.04
CA TRP A 150 -15.10 1.17 -4.04
C TRP A 150 -15.90 2.43 -3.73
N GLU A 151 -15.83 2.87 -2.49
CA GLU A 151 -16.45 4.10 -2.00
C GLU A 151 -15.35 5.03 -1.48
N GLY A 152 -15.27 6.25 -2.05
CA GLY A 152 -14.33 7.27 -1.61
C GLY A 152 -14.72 7.83 -0.25
N VAL A 153 -13.73 8.02 0.63
CA VAL A 153 -13.92 8.53 1.99
C VAL A 153 -12.84 9.58 2.29
N ASP A 154 -13.19 10.85 2.15
CA ASP A 154 -12.26 11.97 2.29
C ASP A 154 -12.72 13.08 3.25
N ASP A 155 -13.94 13.00 3.75
CA ASP A 155 -14.51 14.04 4.63
C ASP A 155 -13.67 14.23 5.91
N GLY A 156 -13.45 15.48 6.30
CA GLY A 156 -12.72 15.85 7.52
C GLY A 156 -11.19 15.94 7.35
N ARG A 157 -10.62 15.67 6.17
CA ARG A 157 -9.20 15.87 5.90
C ARG A 157 -8.94 17.14 5.10
N ASP A 158 -7.86 17.83 5.45
CA ASP A 158 -7.29 18.96 4.71
C ASP A 158 -6.11 18.55 3.80
N ARG A 159 -5.69 17.27 3.88
CA ARG A 159 -4.62 16.64 3.10
C ARG A 159 -5.19 15.44 2.37
N HIS A 160 -5.12 15.47 1.04
CA HIS A 160 -5.76 14.45 0.21
C HIS A 160 -4.77 13.49 -0.46
N TYR A 161 -3.49 13.85 -0.52
CA TYR A 161 -2.44 12.99 -1.06
C TYR A 161 -2.08 11.92 0.00
N THR A 162 -2.80 10.79 -0.02
CA THR A 162 -2.58 9.70 0.95
C THR A 162 -1.55 8.71 0.43
N TRP A 163 -0.76 8.12 1.34
CA TRP A 163 0.36 7.25 0.96
C TRP A 163 0.35 5.91 1.70
N ALA A 164 0.71 5.91 2.97
CA ALA A 164 0.71 4.70 3.78
C ALA A 164 -0.68 4.41 4.34
N LEU A 165 -0.96 3.13 4.51
CA LEU A 165 -2.22 2.59 4.97
C LEU A 165 -1.97 1.50 6.01
N ALA A 166 -2.76 1.49 7.07
CA ALA A 166 -2.85 0.39 8.03
C ALA A 166 -4.30 0.16 8.44
N VAL A 167 -4.65 -1.08 8.74
CA VAL A 167 -6.01 -1.48 9.13
C VAL A 167 -5.94 -2.08 10.53
N ASP A 168 -6.86 -1.71 11.42
CA ASP A 168 -6.97 -2.31 12.75
C ASP A 168 -7.40 -3.79 12.58
N PRO A 169 -6.60 -4.77 12.99
CA PRO A 169 -6.95 -6.17 12.77
C PRO A 169 -8.18 -6.65 13.58
N ALA A 170 -8.62 -5.86 14.57
CA ALA A 170 -9.77 -6.18 15.42
C ALA A 170 -11.05 -5.48 14.97
N ASP A 171 -10.96 -4.40 14.17
CA ASP A 171 -12.10 -3.59 13.77
C ASP A 171 -12.01 -3.22 12.27
N PRO A 172 -12.82 -3.85 11.40
CA PRO A 172 -12.81 -3.57 9.97
C PRO A 172 -13.30 -2.17 9.59
N ASP A 173 -13.87 -1.44 10.50
CA ASP A 173 -14.28 -0.07 10.28
C ASP A 173 -13.24 0.94 10.79
N CYS A 174 -12.16 0.48 11.45
CA CYS A 174 -11.07 1.33 11.93
C CYS A 174 -9.81 1.15 11.07
N TRP A 175 -9.38 2.22 10.40
CA TRP A 175 -8.16 2.21 9.60
C TRP A 175 -7.48 3.57 9.54
N PHE A 176 -6.24 3.58 9.10
CA PHE A 176 -5.32 4.69 9.25
C PHE A 176 -4.63 5.00 7.93
N VAL A 177 -4.38 6.28 7.68
CA VAL A 177 -3.56 6.72 6.54
C VAL A 177 -2.59 7.82 6.94
N SER A 178 -1.48 7.90 6.23
CA SER A 178 -0.65 9.10 6.19
C SER A 178 -1.09 9.96 5.02
N ALA A 179 -1.08 11.28 5.18
CA ALA A 179 -1.42 12.20 4.10
C ALA A 179 -0.56 13.47 4.12
N ALA A 180 -0.34 14.03 2.93
CA ALA A 180 0.29 15.32 2.70
C ALA A 180 -0.62 16.21 1.84
N PRO A 181 -0.37 17.54 1.73
CA PRO A 181 -1.15 18.42 0.84
C PRO A 181 -1.06 18.02 -0.63
N GLY A 182 0.09 17.48 -1.06
CA GLY A 182 0.31 17.05 -2.43
C GLY A 182 1.64 16.30 -2.63
N PRO A 183 1.91 15.82 -3.85
CA PRO A 183 3.11 15.03 -4.15
C PRO A 183 4.41 15.83 -3.97
N PHE A 184 4.40 17.13 -4.21
CA PHE A 184 5.60 17.96 -4.05
C PHE A 184 6.00 18.10 -2.59
N GLU A 185 5.05 18.25 -1.68
CA GLU A 185 5.28 18.29 -0.24
C GLU A 185 5.71 16.91 0.25
N ALA A 186 5.01 15.86 -0.18
CA ALA A 186 5.29 14.48 0.26
C ALA A 186 6.70 14.00 -0.13
N HIS A 187 7.19 14.35 -1.32
CA HIS A 187 8.41 13.77 -1.90
C HIS A 187 9.50 14.79 -2.21
N GLY A 188 9.24 16.08 -2.08
CA GLY A 188 10.17 17.15 -2.39
C GLY A 188 11.36 17.18 -1.43
N ALA A 189 12.59 17.10 -1.95
CA ALA A 189 13.82 17.09 -1.15
C ALA A 189 14.09 18.41 -0.39
N ARG A 190 13.33 19.49 -0.67
CA ARG A 190 13.53 20.84 -0.12
C ARG A 190 12.30 21.42 0.54
N SER A 191 11.20 20.68 0.60
CA SER A 191 9.96 21.09 1.23
C SER A 191 9.69 20.28 2.49
N SER A 192 9.03 20.88 3.48
CA SER A 192 8.41 20.13 4.55
C SER A 192 7.24 19.34 3.97
N ALA A 193 7.11 18.07 4.33
CA ALA A 193 5.99 17.23 3.89
C ALA A 193 4.64 17.75 4.37
N GLN A 194 4.62 18.56 5.45
CA GLN A 194 3.40 19.05 6.10
C GLN A 194 2.39 17.91 6.31
N ALA A 195 2.91 16.70 6.53
CA ALA A 195 2.12 15.50 6.62
C ALA A 195 1.41 15.35 7.96
N ALA A 196 0.39 14.52 7.99
CA ALA A 196 -0.29 14.10 9.19
C ALA A 196 -0.71 12.63 9.09
N LEU A 197 -1.07 12.04 10.21
CA LEU A 197 -1.73 10.76 10.31
C LEU A 197 -3.21 10.97 10.58
N TYR A 198 -4.04 10.12 9.98
CA TYR A 198 -5.49 10.18 10.15
C TYR A 198 -6.02 8.79 10.46
N ARG A 199 -7.11 8.76 11.23
CA ARG A 199 -7.92 7.58 11.51
C ARG A 199 -9.35 7.78 11.01
N TRP A 200 -9.95 6.75 10.43
CA TRP A 200 -11.37 6.71 10.12
C TRP A 200 -12.05 5.52 10.82
N ARG A 201 -13.30 5.70 11.25
CA ARG A 201 -14.03 4.71 12.04
C ARG A 201 -15.33 4.28 11.37
N GLY A 202 -15.32 4.04 10.05
CA GLY A 202 -16.46 3.50 9.30
C GLY A 202 -17.56 4.51 9.00
N GLN A 203 -17.56 5.66 9.64
CA GLN A 203 -18.53 6.74 9.42
C GLN A 203 -18.02 8.08 9.95
N GLY A 204 -18.62 9.16 9.45
CA GLY A 204 -18.23 10.52 9.85
C GLY A 204 -16.88 10.95 9.26
N PRO A 205 -16.33 12.07 9.73
CA PRO A 205 -15.09 12.62 9.23
C PRO A 205 -13.87 11.82 9.72
N TRP A 206 -12.77 11.92 8.96
CA TRP A 206 -11.45 11.50 9.43
C TRP A 206 -11.00 12.32 10.63
N GLU A 207 -10.32 11.69 11.55
CA GLU A 207 -9.73 12.28 12.74
C GLU A 207 -8.21 12.43 12.54
N GLU A 208 -7.67 13.65 12.68
CA GLU A 208 -6.22 13.88 12.69
C GLU A 208 -5.62 13.35 14.01
N LEU A 209 -4.55 12.59 13.92
CA LEU A 209 -3.86 11.98 15.05
C LEU A 209 -2.58 12.77 15.36
N ASP A 210 -2.56 13.56 16.42
CA ASP A 210 -1.49 14.51 16.68
C ASP A 210 -0.82 14.37 18.06
N LEU A 211 -1.48 13.76 19.04
CA LEU A 211 -0.95 13.69 20.41
C LEU A 211 0.33 12.85 20.50
N GLY A 212 1.44 13.54 20.77
CA GLY A 212 2.77 12.92 20.85
C GLY A 212 3.53 12.86 19.54
N LEU A 213 2.95 13.37 18.43
CA LEU A 213 3.63 13.55 17.15
C LEU A 213 4.07 15.02 16.95
N PRO A 214 5.14 15.27 16.18
CA PRO A 214 5.41 16.60 15.64
C PRO A 214 4.25 17.09 14.76
N ARG A 215 3.94 18.39 14.83
CA ARG A 215 2.83 18.97 14.06
C ARG A 215 3.25 20.26 13.34
N PRO A 216 3.21 20.28 12.00
CA PRO A 216 3.02 19.13 11.10
C PRO A 216 4.21 18.15 11.14
N LEU A 217 4.04 16.96 10.55
CA LEU A 217 5.17 16.09 10.27
C LEU A 217 5.97 16.67 9.10
N GLU A 218 7.23 17.00 9.33
CA GLU A 218 8.08 17.61 8.29
C GLU A 218 8.55 16.62 7.24
N THR A 219 8.56 15.32 7.56
CA THR A 219 8.87 14.23 6.64
C THR A 219 7.68 13.28 6.51
N MET A 220 7.46 12.79 5.30
CA MET A 220 6.33 11.92 5.00
C MET A 220 6.43 10.59 5.76
N PRO A 221 5.37 10.15 6.46
CA PRO A 221 5.26 8.78 6.94
C PRO A 221 5.02 7.85 5.73
N TYR A 222 6.08 7.16 5.30
CA TYR A 222 5.99 6.26 4.14
C TYR A 222 5.47 4.87 4.48
N ALA A 223 5.45 4.51 5.76
CA ALA A 223 4.92 3.23 6.17
C ALA A 223 4.10 3.33 7.45
N LEU A 224 2.99 2.60 7.48
CA LEU A 224 2.16 2.34 8.63
C LEU A 224 1.98 0.83 8.78
N ALA A 225 2.01 0.32 9.99
CA ALA A 225 1.66 -1.06 10.29
C ALA A 225 0.78 -1.11 11.53
N ALA A 226 -0.24 -1.95 11.49
CA ALA A 226 -1.10 -2.26 12.62
C ALA A 226 -0.92 -3.75 12.99
N THR A 227 -0.72 -4.01 14.25
CA THR A 227 -0.59 -5.36 14.83
C THR A 227 -1.48 -5.47 16.06
N GLY A 228 -1.59 -6.67 16.63
CA GLY A 228 -2.27 -6.85 17.91
C GLY A 228 -1.64 -6.06 19.08
N GLU A 229 -0.41 -5.55 18.91
CA GLU A 229 0.30 -4.73 19.91
C GLU A 229 0.14 -3.22 19.68
N GLY A 230 -0.53 -2.80 18.61
CA GLY A 230 -0.80 -1.39 18.26
C GLY A 230 -0.28 -0.99 16.88
N LEU A 231 -0.10 0.30 16.71
CA LEU A 231 0.31 0.94 15.46
C LEU A 231 1.79 1.34 15.51
N VAL A 232 2.45 1.23 14.36
CA VAL A 232 3.76 1.82 14.13
C VAL A 232 3.69 2.72 12.89
N ALA A 233 4.20 3.93 13.00
CA ALA A 233 4.41 4.87 11.90
C ALA A 233 5.90 5.06 11.67
N ALA A 234 6.34 4.91 10.42
CA ALA A 234 7.72 5.11 10.03
C ALA A 234 7.85 6.28 9.04
N LEU A 235 8.62 7.27 9.44
CA LEU A 235 8.89 8.47 8.66
C LEU A 235 10.04 8.23 7.68
N SER A 236 10.03 8.94 6.57
CA SER A 236 11.04 8.80 5.53
C SER A 236 12.49 9.08 6.00
N ASP A 237 12.66 9.81 7.09
CA ASP A 237 13.95 10.15 7.68
C ASP A 237 14.46 9.12 8.72
N GLY A 238 13.76 8.00 8.88
CA GLY A 238 14.15 6.93 9.80
C GLY A 238 13.53 7.01 11.20
N ARG A 239 12.84 8.10 11.55
CA ARG A 239 12.13 8.18 12.82
C ARG A 239 10.93 7.24 12.84
N LEU A 240 10.74 6.58 13.96
CA LEU A 240 9.60 5.70 14.22
C LEU A 240 8.77 6.23 15.38
N PHE A 241 7.46 6.02 15.30
CA PHE A 241 6.53 6.28 16.38
C PHE A 241 5.62 5.08 16.58
N ARG A 242 5.24 4.80 17.82
CA ARG A 242 4.28 3.74 18.15
C ARG A 242 3.10 4.29 18.95
N SER A 243 1.95 3.70 18.75
CA SER A 243 0.73 3.91 19.53
C SER A 243 0.20 2.56 20.00
N GLY A 244 -0.23 2.49 21.26
CA GLY A 244 -0.88 1.30 21.84
C GLY A 244 -2.38 1.48 22.08
N ASP A 245 -2.97 2.59 21.58
CA ASP A 245 -4.33 3.04 21.85
C ASP A 245 -5.05 3.51 20.56
N GLN A 246 -4.85 2.77 19.47
CA GLN A 246 -5.43 3.06 18.15
C GLN A 246 -5.11 4.47 17.61
N GLY A 247 -3.96 5.02 17.97
CA GLY A 247 -3.52 6.31 17.48
C GLY A 247 -3.93 7.50 18.37
N ASP A 248 -4.62 7.28 19.48
CA ASP A 248 -4.99 8.35 20.40
C ASP A 248 -3.77 9.05 21.02
N SER A 249 -2.67 8.31 21.22
CA SER A 249 -1.39 8.88 21.61
C SER A 249 -0.21 8.15 20.95
N TRP A 250 0.87 8.87 20.72
CA TRP A 250 2.07 8.37 20.07
C TRP A 250 3.31 8.65 20.92
N ARG A 251 4.28 7.76 20.84
CA ARG A 251 5.60 7.94 21.45
C ARG A 251 6.70 7.49 20.48
N PRO A 252 7.88 8.13 20.53
CA PRO A 252 9.02 7.66 19.75
C PRO A 252 9.31 6.19 20.03
N LEU A 253 9.67 5.46 18.98
CA LEU A 253 10.20 4.10 19.04
C LEU A 253 11.65 4.15 18.59
N GLU A 254 12.56 3.85 19.51
CA GLU A 254 13.99 3.84 19.21
C GLU A 254 14.34 2.63 18.34
N ALA A 255 15.07 2.89 17.26
CA ALA A 255 15.61 1.86 16.38
C ALA A 255 16.96 2.34 15.87
N ASP A 256 18.02 1.65 16.27
CA ASP A 256 19.39 2.02 15.91
C ASP A 256 19.67 1.80 14.42
N GLY A 257 20.38 2.75 13.82
CA GLY A 257 20.90 2.63 12.47
C GLY A 257 19.91 2.90 11.33
N LEU A 258 18.64 3.21 11.61
CA LEU A 258 17.68 3.61 10.58
C LEU A 258 17.94 5.06 10.14
N THR A 259 18.24 5.24 8.88
CA THR A 259 18.46 6.57 8.27
C THR A 259 17.41 6.92 7.23
N LYS A 260 16.66 5.94 6.76
CA LYS A 260 15.59 6.09 5.77
C LYS A 260 14.64 4.89 5.86
N VAL A 261 13.35 5.16 5.83
CA VAL A 261 12.31 4.14 5.67
C VAL A 261 11.49 4.44 4.42
N VAL A 262 11.27 3.42 3.60
CA VAL A 262 10.44 3.51 2.38
C VAL A 262 9.27 2.54 2.40
N ALA A 263 9.36 1.47 3.20
CA ALA A 263 8.32 0.48 3.39
C ALA A 263 8.53 -0.25 4.72
N MET A 264 7.48 -0.89 5.21
CA MET A 264 7.49 -1.75 6.39
C MET A 264 6.52 -2.90 6.16
N ALA A 265 6.86 -4.09 6.65
CA ALA A 265 5.96 -5.24 6.70
C ALA A 265 5.68 -5.58 8.18
N ALA A 266 4.46 -6.09 8.47
CA ALA A 266 4.01 -6.53 9.79
C ALA A 266 3.54 -7.97 9.75
#